data_701871b3647a90e89fe0b1ab638c46a0
#
_entry.id   701871b3647a90e89fe0b1ab638c46a0
#
_cell.length_a   1.000
_cell.length_b   1.000
_cell.length_c   1.000
_cell.angle_alpha   90.00
_cell.angle_beta   90.00
_cell.angle_gamma   90.00
#
_symmetry.space_group_name_H-M   'P 1'
#
loop_
_entity.id
_entity.type
_entity.pdbx_description
1 polymer ?
#
loop_
_entity_poly.entity_id
_entity_poly.type
_entity_poly.pdbx_seq_one_letter_code
_entity_poly.pdbx_strand_id
1 'polypeptide(L)'
;MELKAYQKDIIADLKRYLEIMQEQKNYIKAFASFWEEKSAPNLGQYQDLLPGVPNLCFKVPTGGGKTILACASLQPIFAALPPQKIKAVVWLVPSEAILTQTLKALKDPRHPYRQKIDADFFSRVSVYSKQELLNGQNFNPTIVNEQLSIMVLSYD
;
A
#
# COMPACT_ATOMS: atom_id res chain seq x y z
N MET A 1 0.52 11.05 -13.86
CA MET A 1 1.96 10.68 -13.84
C MET A 1 2.07 9.18 -14.13
N GLU A 2 2.88 8.80 -15.12
CA GLU A 2 3.11 7.38 -15.43
C GLU A 2 4.25 6.81 -14.58
N LEU A 3 4.12 5.53 -14.23
CA LEU A 3 5.19 4.78 -13.59
C LEU A 3 6.35 4.55 -14.58
N LYS A 4 7.57 4.68 -14.10
CA LYS A 4 8.78 4.30 -14.84
C LYS A 4 8.83 2.79 -15.06
N ALA A 5 9.63 2.31 -16.03
CA ALA A 5 9.73 0.89 -16.36
C ALA A 5 9.96 0.00 -15.12
N TYR A 6 11.01 0.27 -14.35
CA TYR A 6 11.31 -0.51 -13.13
C TYR A 6 10.20 -0.44 -12.07
N GLN A 7 9.43 0.65 -11.99
CA GLN A 7 8.29 0.76 -11.08
C GLN A 7 7.13 -0.11 -11.54
N LYS A 8 6.91 -0.21 -12.86
CA LYS A 8 5.94 -1.13 -13.45
C LYS A 8 6.32 -2.57 -13.16
N ASP A 9 7.62 -2.90 -13.25
CA ASP A 9 8.13 -4.24 -12.93
C ASP A 9 7.89 -4.59 -11.46
N ILE A 10 8.17 -3.68 -10.52
CA ILE A 10 7.89 -3.89 -9.09
C ILE A 10 6.38 -4.14 -8.85
N ILE A 11 5.50 -3.39 -9.49
CA ILE A 11 4.05 -3.60 -9.35
C ILE A 11 3.61 -4.90 -10.02
N ALA A 12 4.22 -5.30 -11.14
CA ALA A 12 3.97 -6.60 -11.77
C ALA A 12 4.40 -7.75 -10.85
N ASP A 13 5.55 -7.64 -10.21
CA ASP A 13 6.05 -8.61 -9.24
C ASP A 13 5.12 -8.73 -8.03
N LEU A 14 4.64 -7.59 -7.51
CA LEU A 14 3.64 -7.58 -6.43
C LEU A 14 2.38 -8.33 -6.87
N LYS A 15 1.83 -8.02 -8.04
CA LYS A 15 0.63 -8.69 -8.55
C LYS A 15 0.84 -10.19 -8.68
N ARG A 16 1.97 -10.61 -9.26
CA ARG A 16 2.27 -12.04 -9.42
C ARG A 16 2.35 -12.76 -8.08
N TYR A 17 3.04 -12.16 -7.10
CA TYR A 17 3.06 -12.73 -5.74
C TYR A 17 1.66 -12.85 -5.13
N LEU A 18 0.82 -11.82 -5.28
CA LEU A 18 -0.54 -11.82 -4.75
C LEU A 18 -1.43 -12.89 -5.44
N GLU A 19 -1.26 -13.11 -6.74
CA GLU A 19 -1.93 -14.20 -7.50
C GLU A 19 -1.54 -15.57 -6.93
N ILE A 20 -0.23 -15.84 -6.79
CA ILE A 20 0.26 -17.10 -6.21
C ILE A 20 -0.27 -17.28 -4.78
N MET A 21 -0.31 -16.20 -4.00
CA MET A 21 -0.86 -16.22 -2.64
C MET A 21 -2.35 -16.62 -2.61
N GLN A 22 -3.14 -16.11 -3.55
CA GLN A 22 -4.55 -16.48 -3.67
C GLN A 22 -4.72 -17.94 -4.10
N GLU A 23 -3.92 -18.42 -5.06
CA GLU A 23 -3.93 -19.79 -5.54
C GLU A 23 -3.56 -20.79 -4.43
N GLN A 24 -2.49 -20.51 -3.71
CA GLN A 24 -1.95 -21.41 -2.69
C GLN A 24 -2.61 -21.23 -1.32
N LYS A 25 -3.35 -20.14 -1.10
CA LYS A 25 -3.95 -19.76 0.20
C LYS A 25 -2.93 -19.75 1.34
N ASN A 26 -1.67 -19.46 1.02
CA ASN A 26 -0.55 -19.47 1.95
C ASN A 26 0.52 -18.48 1.48
N TYR A 27 0.69 -17.38 2.22
CA TYR A 27 1.61 -16.30 1.85
C TYR A 27 3.10 -16.69 1.98
N ILE A 28 3.44 -17.63 2.89
CA ILE A 28 4.82 -18.11 3.07
C ILE A 28 5.23 -18.98 1.87
N LYS A 29 4.36 -19.94 1.50
CA LYS A 29 4.60 -20.77 0.30
C LYS A 29 4.61 -19.93 -0.97
N ALA A 30 3.70 -18.97 -1.07
CA ALA A 30 3.65 -18.06 -2.21
C ALA A 30 4.94 -17.28 -2.40
N PHE A 31 5.60 -16.87 -1.31
CA PHE A 31 6.89 -16.19 -1.38
C PHE A 31 7.98 -17.09 -1.97
N ALA A 32 8.06 -18.35 -1.52
CA ALA A 32 9.00 -19.32 -2.06
C ALA A 32 8.77 -19.58 -3.55
N SER A 33 7.51 -19.87 -3.92
CA SER A 33 7.13 -20.11 -5.32
C SER A 33 7.40 -18.90 -6.23
N PHE A 34 7.14 -17.69 -5.76
CA PHE A 34 7.46 -16.46 -6.50
C PHE A 34 8.95 -16.37 -6.83
N TRP A 35 9.83 -16.65 -5.86
CA TRP A 35 11.27 -16.60 -6.09
C TRP A 35 11.81 -17.78 -6.93
N GLU A 36 11.14 -18.93 -6.87
CA GLU A 36 11.42 -20.05 -7.79
C GLU A 36 11.09 -19.65 -9.23
N GLU A 37 9.94 -19.04 -9.51
CA GLU A 37 9.59 -18.51 -10.83
C GLU A 37 10.60 -17.48 -11.34
N LYS A 38 11.15 -16.66 -10.45
CA LYS A 38 12.20 -15.68 -10.79
C LYS A 38 13.59 -16.29 -10.93
N SER A 39 13.74 -17.61 -10.82
CA SER A 39 15.03 -18.32 -10.83
C SER A 39 16.00 -17.81 -9.75
N ALA A 40 15.46 -17.39 -8.62
CA ALA A 40 16.22 -16.85 -7.50
C ALA A 40 15.81 -17.48 -6.14
N PRO A 41 15.82 -18.82 -6.01
CA PRO A 41 15.28 -19.51 -4.83
C PRO A 41 16.04 -19.21 -3.52
N ASN A 42 17.23 -18.62 -3.62
CA ASN A 42 18.10 -18.33 -2.47
C ASN A 42 17.98 -16.89 -1.95
N LEU A 43 16.98 -16.11 -2.36
CA LEU A 43 16.78 -14.74 -1.88
C LEU A 43 16.17 -14.66 -0.48
N GLY A 44 16.61 -15.54 0.41
CA GLY A 44 16.28 -15.54 1.82
C GLY A 44 14.98 -16.29 2.14
N GLN A 45 14.84 -16.62 3.42
CA GLN A 45 13.62 -17.23 3.93
C GLN A 45 12.60 -16.12 4.25
N TYR A 46 11.32 -16.40 4.02
CA TYR A 46 10.25 -15.53 4.46
C TYR A 46 10.28 -15.40 5.99
N GLN A 47 10.30 -14.17 6.48
CA GLN A 47 10.22 -13.91 7.92
C GLN A 47 8.76 -13.62 8.29
N ASP A 48 8.13 -14.53 8.98
CA ASP A 48 6.75 -14.38 9.46
C ASP A 48 6.72 -13.56 10.75
N LEU A 49 6.81 -12.23 10.59
CA LEU A 49 6.87 -11.28 11.71
C LEU A 49 5.55 -11.19 12.49
N LEU A 50 4.44 -11.38 11.80
CA LEU A 50 3.10 -11.35 12.39
C LEU A 50 2.27 -12.47 11.76
N PRO A 51 2.07 -13.59 12.45
CA PRO A 51 1.38 -14.75 11.91
C PRO A 51 -0.01 -14.40 11.34
N GLY A 52 -0.27 -14.88 10.15
CA GLY A 52 -1.52 -14.60 9.42
C GLY A 52 -1.55 -13.29 8.64
N VAL A 53 -0.49 -12.47 8.72
CA VAL A 53 -0.40 -11.19 8.01
C VAL A 53 0.80 -11.21 7.06
N PRO A 54 0.58 -11.17 5.72
CA PRO A 54 1.67 -11.07 4.77
C PRO A 54 2.47 -9.78 4.98
N ASN A 55 3.80 -9.89 5.01
CA ASN A 55 4.69 -8.74 5.02
C ASN A 55 5.63 -8.79 3.80
N LEU A 56 5.77 -7.66 3.13
CA LEU A 56 6.58 -7.52 1.92
C LEU A 56 7.43 -6.27 2.01
N CYS A 57 8.66 -6.36 1.51
CA CYS A 57 9.58 -5.23 1.45
C CYS A 57 10.00 -4.95 0.01
N PHE A 58 9.80 -3.70 -0.44
CA PHE A 58 10.33 -3.21 -1.70
C PHE A 58 11.60 -2.42 -1.44
N LYS A 59 12.75 -2.97 -1.84
CA LYS A 59 14.02 -2.27 -1.74
C LYS A 59 14.20 -1.32 -2.93
N VAL A 60 13.91 -0.06 -2.70
CA VAL A 60 13.96 0.99 -3.73
C VAL A 60 14.96 2.08 -3.30
N PRO A 61 15.88 2.51 -4.18
CA PRO A 61 16.86 3.54 -3.85
C PRO A 61 16.20 4.89 -3.51
N THR A 62 16.97 5.77 -2.87
CA THR A 62 16.54 7.15 -2.62
C THR A 62 16.26 7.85 -3.95
N GLY A 63 15.18 8.62 -4.03
CA GLY A 63 14.72 9.21 -5.29
C GLY A 63 14.00 8.25 -6.25
N GLY A 64 13.93 6.95 -5.94
CA GLY A 64 13.27 5.93 -6.77
C GLY A 64 11.74 5.94 -6.71
N GLY A 65 11.11 6.94 -6.04
CA GLY A 65 9.65 7.08 -6.03
C GLY A 65 8.93 6.09 -5.13
N LYS A 66 9.45 5.86 -3.92
CA LYS A 66 8.81 4.99 -2.93
C LYS A 66 7.34 5.32 -2.69
N THR A 67 7.02 6.62 -2.58
CA THR A 67 5.66 7.09 -2.31
C THR A 67 4.68 6.78 -3.45
N ILE A 68 5.09 6.96 -4.71
CA ILE A 68 4.22 6.61 -5.84
C ILE A 68 4.04 5.09 -5.98
N LEU A 69 5.08 4.31 -5.67
CA LEU A 69 4.97 2.85 -5.61
C LEU A 69 3.99 2.41 -4.52
N ALA A 70 4.05 3.01 -3.33
CA ALA A 70 3.08 2.74 -2.28
C ALA A 70 1.65 3.08 -2.72
N CYS A 71 1.43 4.23 -3.37
CA CYS A 71 0.12 4.57 -3.94
C CYS A 71 -0.34 3.52 -4.97
N ALA A 72 0.54 3.12 -5.88
CA ALA A 72 0.23 2.15 -6.94
C ALA A 72 0.01 0.72 -6.42
N SER A 73 0.52 0.39 -5.24
CA SER A 73 0.36 -0.93 -4.62
C SER A 73 -1.01 -1.13 -3.96
N LEU A 74 -1.72 -0.06 -3.61
CA LEU A 74 -2.97 -0.17 -2.86
C LEU A 74 -4.04 -0.96 -3.62
N GLN A 75 -4.26 -0.63 -4.88
CA GLN A 75 -5.31 -1.29 -5.68
C GLN A 75 -5.06 -2.80 -5.85
N PRO A 76 -3.88 -3.28 -6.28
CA PRO A 76 -3.64 -4.71 -6.39
C PRO A 76 -3.71 -5.45 -5.05
N ILE A 77 -3.29 -4.81 -3.94
CA ILE A 77 -3.43 -5.41 -2.61
C ILE A 77 -4.89 -5.60 -2.25
N PHE A 78 -5.72 -4.55 -2.36
CA PHE A 78 -7.14 -4.66 -2.06
C PHE A 78 -7.90 -5.60 -3.01
N ALA A 79 -7.48 -5.72 -4.27
CA ALA A 79 -8.06 -6.66 -5.21
C ALA A 79 -7.72 -8.13 -4.88
N ALA A 80 -6.56 -8.37 -4.26
CA ALA A 80 -6.12 -9.71 -3.87
C ALA A 80 -6.68 -10.18 -2.51
N LEU A 81 -7.10 -9.25 -1.66
CA LEU A 81 -7.72 -9.61 -0.37
C LEU A 81 -9.16 -10.11 -0.60
N PRO A 82 -9.67 -10.98 0.29
CA PRO A 82 -11.08 -11.34 0.27
C PRO A 82 -11.96 -10.08 0.24
N PRO A 83 -13.17 -10.12 -0.35
CA PRO A 83 -14.05 -8.97 -0.41
C PRO A 83 -14.26 -8.38 0.99
N GLN A 84 -13.61 -7.26 1.24
CA GLN A 84 -13.71 -6.54 2.52
C GLN A 84 -14.68 -5.39 2.38
N LYS A 85 -15.56 -5.24 3.36
CA LYS A 85 -16.38 -4.02 3.46
C LYS A 85 -15.51 -2.82 3.82
N ILE A 86 -14.50 -3.02 4.66
CA ILE A 86 -13.63 -1.97 5.19
C ILE A 86 -12.39 -1.83 4.31
N LYS A 87 -12.13 -0.60 3.82
CA LYS A 87 -10.92 -0.24 3.08
C LYS A 87 -10.16 0.82 3.87
N ALA A 88 -9.30 0.37 4.76
CA ALA A 88 -8.48 1.25 5.59
C ALA A 88 -6.99 0.98 5.37
N VAL A 89 -6.20 2.05 5.34
CA VAL A 89 -4.74 2.04 5.23
C VAL A 89 -4.15 2.87 6.35
N VAL A 90 -3.23 2.29 7.11
CA VAL A 90 -2.36 3.04 8.01
C VAL A 90 -1.05 3.29 7.27
N TRP A 91 -0.77 4.55 6.97
CA TRP A 91 0.44 5.00 6.30
C TRP A 91 1.42 5.54 7.32
N LEU A 92 2.43 4.75 7.65
CA LEU A 92 3.45 5.14 8.62
C LEU A 92 4.63 5.81 7.94
N VAL A 93 5.07 6.94 8.49
CA VAL A 93 6.23 7.68 8.02
C VAL A 93 7.24 7.93 9.16
N PRO A 94 8.54 8.07 8.84
CA PRO A 94 9.59 8.09 9.87
C PRO A 94 9.73 9.42 10.63
N SER A 95 9.12 10.52 10.17
CA SER A 95 9.27 11.82 10.83
C SER A 95 8.12 12.77 10.55
N GLU A 96 7.95 13.78 11.40
CA GLU A 96 6.94 14.84 11.25
C GLU A 96 7.11 15.66 9.95
N ALA A 97 8.34 15.86 9.48
CA ALA A 97 8.60 16.55 8.21
C ALA A 97 8.02 15.76 7.03
N ILE A 98 8.25 14.44 7.02
CA ILE A 98 7.71 13.55 5.99
C ILE A 98 6.19 13.39 6.15
N LEU A 99 5.67 13.38 7.40
CA LEU A 99 4.24 13.37 7.67
C LEU A 99 3.54 14.56 7.01
N THR A 100 4.03 15.77 7.27
CA THR A 100 3.46 17.01 6.72
C THR A 100 3.48 16.99 5.19
N GLN A 101 4.62 16.59 4.60
CA GLN A 101 4.75 16.47 3.15
C GLN A 101 3.78 15.44 2.56
N THR A 102 3.66 14.28 3.19
CA THR A 102 2.79 13.20 2.74
C THR A 102 1.31 13.59 2.84
N LEU A 103 0.90 14.18 3.97
CA LEU A 103 -0.46 14.68 4.15
C LEU A 103 -0.82 15.72 3.10
N LYS A 104 0.07 16.71 2.86
CA LYS A 104 -0.15 17.73 1.83
C LYS A 104 -0.31 17.11 0.44
N ALA A 105 0.54 16.15 0.09
CA ALA A 105 0.50 15.49 -1.22
C ALA A 105 -0.77 14.64 -1.40
N LEU A 106 -1.18 13.89 -0.37
CA LEU A 106 -2.35 13.00 -0.46
C LEU A 106 -3.69 13.73 -0.31
N LYS A 107 -3.71 14.91 0.32
CA LYS A 107 -4.92 15.75 0.44
C LYS A 107 -5.14 16.68 -0.76
N ASP A 108 -4.12 17.00 -1.55
CA ASP A 108 -4.26 17.85 -2.74
C ASP A 108 -4.78 17.03 -3.94
N PRO A 109 -6.01 17.26 -4.44
CA PRO A 109 -6.56 16.51 -5.58
C PRO A 109 -5.75 16.67 -6.87
N ARG A 110 -4.92 17.73 -6.97
CA ARG A 110 -4.08 17.99 -8.14
C ARG A 110 -2.72 17.30 -8.04
N HIS A 111 -2.35 16.80 -6.87
CA HIS A 111 -1.07 16.13 -6.68
C HIS A 111 -1.07 14.75 -7.37
N PRO A 112 0.00 14.37 -8.10
CA PRO A 112 0.08 13.10 -8.84
C PRO A 112 -0.17 11.85 -7.99
N TYR A 113 0.24 11.85 -6.71
CA TYR A 113 0.00 10.73 -5.81
C TYR A 113 -1.50 10.57 -5.50
N ARG A 114 -2.18 11.68 -5.21
CA ARG A 114 -3.63 11.66 -4.99
C ARG A 114 -4.38 11.24 -6.24
N GLN A 115 -4.03 11.79 -7.40
CA GLN A 115 -4.63 11.43 -8.68
C GLN A 115 -4.50 9.93 -8.99
N LYS A 116 -3.34 9.32 -8.65
CA LYS A 116 -3.15 7.88 -8.84
C LYS A 116 -4.14 7.08 -7.99
N ILE A 117 -4.29 7.44 -6.72
CA ILE A 117 -5.22 6.75 -5.80
C ILE A 117 -6.67 7.01 -6.22
N ASP A 118 -7.02 8.24 -6.58
CA ASP A 118 -8.37 8.60 -7.03
C ASP A 118 -8.78 7.82 -8.29
N ALA A 119 -7.85 7.62 -9.24
CA ALA A 119 -8.11 6.80 -10.43
C ALA A 119 -8.37 5.33 -10.07
N ASP A 120 -7.63 4.79 -9.12
CA ASP A 120 -7.74 3.38 -8.70
C ASP A 120 -8.98 3.11 -7.82
N PHE A 121 -9.48 4.12 -7.09
CA PHE A 121 -10.58 4.01 -6.13
C PHE A 121 -11.78 4.91 -6.46
N PHE A 122 -11.91 5.32 -7.74
CA PHE A 122 -13.06 6.09 -8.24
C PHE A 122 -13.32 7.39 -7.48
N SER A 123 -12.25 8.08 -7.06
CA SER A 123 -12.29 9.30 -6.23
C SER A 123 -12.99 9.12 -4.87
N ARG A 124 -13.21 7.88 -4.43
CA ARG A 124 -13.76 7.57 -3.11
C ARG A 124 -12.63 7.36 -2.11
N VAL A 125 -11.92 8.45 -1.76
CA VAL A 125 -10.73 8.42 -0.92
C VAL A 125 -10.77 9.56 0.09
N SER A 126 -10.56 9.24 1.36
CA SER A 126 -10.36 10.23 2.42
C SER A 126 -9.01 10.02 3.09
N VAL A 127 -8.35 11.13 3.43
CA VAL A 127 -7.03 11.14 4.05
C VAL A 127 -7.12 11.88 5.39
N TYR A 128 -6.68 11.22 6.45
CA TYR A 128 -6.79 11.71 7.82
C TYR A 128 -5.42 11.86 8.47
N SER A 129 -5.24 12.93 9.21
CA SER A 129 -4.15 13.12 10.16
C SER A 129 -4.49 12.50 11.53
N LYS A 130 -3.49 12.33 12.39
CA LYS A 130 -3.67 11.90 13.78
C LYS A 130 -4.66 12.78 14.54
N GLN A 131 -4.58 14.11 14.36
CA GLN A 131 -5.45 15.06 15.03
C GLN A 131 -6.91 14.92 14.60
N GLU A 132 -7.17 14.76 13.29
CA GLU A 132 -8.53 14.56 12.77
C GLU A 132 -9.15 13.26 13.31
N LEU A 133 -8.35 12.20 13.45
CA LEU A 133 -8.81 10.94 14.04
C LEU A 133 -9.13 11.08 15.53
N LEU A 134 -8.24 11.73 16.30
CA LEU A 134 -8.42 11.90 17.74
C LEU A 134 -9.61 12.82 18.09
N ASN A 135 -9.82 13.84 17.29
CA ASN A 135 -10.92 14.81 17.52
C ASN A 135 -12.25 14.35 16.90
N GLY A 136 -12.27 13.21 16.22
CA GLY A 136 -13.48 12.74 15.50
C GLY A 136 -13.91 13.66 14.36
N GLN A 137 -13.07 14.60 13.94
CA GLN A 137 -13.40 15.56 12.89
C GLN A 137 -13.39 14.87 11.52
N ASN A 138 -14.52 14.90 10.85
CA ASN A 138 -14.72 14.34 9.50
C ASN A 138 -14.48 12.82 9.39
N PHE A 139 -14.18 12.12 10.49
CA PHE A 139 -14.05 10.67 10.50
C PHE A 139 -15.33 10.03 11.02
N ASN A 140 -15.99 9.29 10.14
CA ASN A 140 -17.10 8.43 10.51
C ASN A 140 -16.71 6.97 10.24
N PRO A 141 -16.72 6.07 11.25
CA PRO A 141 -16.38 4.68 11.07
C PRO A 141 -17.18 3.95 9.98
N THR A 142 -18.39 4.39 9.68
CA THR A 142 -19.22 3.83 8.59
C THR A 142 -18.67 4.19 7.20
N ILE A 143 -18.00 5.32 7.06
CA ILE A 143 -17.43 5.78 5.77
C ILE A 143 -16.35 4.82 5.25
N VAL A 144 -15.61 4.13 6.12
CA VAL A 144 -14.58 3.15 5.71
C VAL A 144 -15.18 1.96 4.95
N ASN A 145 -16.49 1.73 5.02
CA ASN A 145 -17.18 0.72 4.25
C ASN A 145 -17.46 1.15 2.80
N GLU A 146 -17.49 2.44 2.54
CA GLU A 146 -17.89 3.00 1.26
C GLU A 146 -16.72 3.55 0.45
N GLN A 147 -15.62 3.88 1.13
CA GLN A 147 -14.46 4.51 0.52
C GLN A 147 -13.15 4.03 1.12
N LEU A 148 -12.04 4.31 0.42
CA LEU A 148 -10.70 4.12 0.95
C LEU A 148 -10.38 5.20 1.99
N SER A 149 -10.06 4.80 3.22
CA SER A 149 -9.62 5.69 4.29
C SER A 149 -8.13 5.52 4.56
N ILE A 150 -7.36 6.57 4.34
CA ILE A 150 -5.91 6.59 4.56
C ILE A 150 -5.60 7.42 5.80
N MET A 151 -5.01 6.79 6.81
CA MET A 151 -4.59 7.41 8.06
C MET A 151 -3.08 7.59 8.03
N VAL A 152 -2.60 8.82 7.93
CA VAL A 152 -1.17 9.11 7.85
C VAL A 152 -0.65 9.46 9.24
N LEU A 153 0.31 8.67 9.71
CA LEU A 153 0.87 8.76 11.07
C LEU A 153 2.40 8.75 11.01
N SER A 154 3.06 9.40 11.95
CA SER A 154 4.50 9.23 12.24
C SER A 154 4.69 8.28 13.42
N TYR A 155 5.85 7.64 13.47
CA TYR A 155 6.27 6.84 14.63
C TYR A 155 7.32 7.54 15.51
N ASP A 156 7.52 8.83 15.27
CA ASP A 156 8.24 9.74 16.17
C ASP A 156 7.31 10.32 17.23
#